data_ec371a6e5aa2735744b025a3adfb2591
#
_entry.id   ec371a6e5aa2735744b025a3adfb2591
#
_cell.length_a   1.000
_cell.length_b   1.000
_cell.length_c   1.000
_cell.angle_alpha   90.00
_cell.angle_beta   90.00
_cell.angle_gamma   90.00
#
_symmetry.space_group_name_H-M   'P 1'
#
loop_
_entity.id
_entity.type
_entity.pdbx_description
1 polymer ?
#
loop_
_entity_poly.entity_id
_entity_poly.type
_entity_poly.pdbx_seq_one_letter_code
_entity_poly.pdbx_strand_id
1 'polypeptide(L)'
;MSAVSRISAVTLLIKDMETSCSFYSKIPGFKLTFGGNHHDFFTTYEIGQNTSVYLNLELFKLNDYSKYEHSKNLVKIILHVNDVDKLYHYFKNDQIISNLISFENEPTDASWGERYFHIRDPDGYLLSFAQ
;
A
#
# COMPACT_ATOMS: atom_id res chain seq x y z
N MET A 1 31.02 15.31 -1.42
CA MET A 1 29.70 15.37 -2.04
C MET A 1 28.88 14.14 -1.65
N SER A 2 27.64 14.33 -1.31
CA SER A 2 26.75 13.23 -0.93
C SER A 2 25.77 12.92 -2.07
N ALA A 3 25.70 11.68 -2.48
CA ALA A 3 24.78 11.23 -3.53
C ALA A 3 23.50 10.65 -2.93
N VAL A 4 22.38 10.77 -3.64
CA VAL A 4 21.16 10.06 -3.28
C VAL A 4 21.40 8.56 -3.45
N SER A 5 21.06 7.76 -2.44
CA SER A 5 21.32 6.31 -2.46
C SER A 5 20.07 5.46 -2.68
N ARG A 6 18.88 5.95 -2.28
CA ARG A 6 17.65 5.18 -2.42
C ARG A 6 16.42 6.06 -2.17
N ILE A 7 15.26 5.51 -2.49
CA ILE A 7 13.99 6.04 -2.00
C ILE A 7 13.83 5.55 -0.57
N SER A 8 13.68 6.44 0.41
CA SER A 8 13.49 6.06 1.81
C SER A 8 12.05 5.71 2.11
N ALA A 9 11.10 6.51 1.64
CA ALA A 9 9.71 6.32 1.99
C ALA A 9 8.77 6.93 0.96
N VAL A 10 7.56 6.39 0.90
CA VAL A 10 6.41 6.99 0.23
C VAL A 10 5.38 7.28 1.31
N THR A 11 4.77 8.46 1.28
CA THR A 11 3.73 8.84 2.24
C THR A 11 2.40 8.96 1.51
N LEU A 12 1.38 8.26 2.00
CA LEU A 12 0.01 8.34 1.50
C LEU A 12 -0.85 9.12 2.48
N LEU A 13 -1.60 10.08 1.98
CA LEU A 13 -2.62 10.75 2.79
C LEU A 13 -3.82 9.83 2.88
N ILE A 14 -4.33 9.63 4.10
CA ILE A 14 -5.43 8.70 4.36
C ILE A 14 -6.55 9.40 5.13
N LYS A 15 -7.74 8.82 5.05
CA LYS A 15 -8.94 9.35 5.70
C LYS A 15 -9.13 8.78 7.11
N ASP A 16 -8.83 7.49 7.32
CA ASP A 16 -9.13 6.77 8.56
C ASP A 16 -8.01 5.82 8.90
N MET A 17 -7.32 6.07 10.02
CA MET A 17 -6.14 5.28 10.40
C MET A 17 -6.50 3.83 10.73
N GLU A 18 -7.62 3.60 11.42
CA GLU A 18 -8.04 2.23 11.76
C GLU A 18 -8.29 1.40 10.52
N THR A 19 -9.04 1.94 9.58
CA THR A 19 -9.36 1.25 8.32
C THR A 19 -8.09 0.94 7.52
N SER A 20 -7.23 1.93 7.34
CA SER A 20 -6.00 1.75 6.57
C SER A 20 -5.05 0.76 7.23
N CYS A 21 -4.86 0.84 8.55
CA CYS A 21 -4.00 -0.10 9.27
C CYS A 21 -4.58 -1.52 9.28
N SER A 22 -5.90 -1.66 9.25
CA SER A 22 -6.53 -2.98 9.15
C SER A 22 -6.16 -3.71 7.87
N PHE A 23 -5.88 -2.96 6.82
CA PHE A 23 -5.41 -3.53 5.55
C PHE A 23 -3.89 -3.67 5.53
N TYR A 24 -3.15 -2.56 5.71
CA TYR A 24 -1.70 -2.56 5.53
C TYR A 24 -0.97 -3.49 6.49
N SER A 25 -1.46 -3.61 7.73
CA SER A 25 -0.85 -4.52 8.72
C SER A 25 -0.98 -6.00 8.35
N LYS A 26 -1.88 -6.35 7.43
CA LYS A 26 -2.11 -7.73 6.99
C LYS A 26 -1.37 -8.09 5.72
N ILE A 27 -0.70 -7.15 5.09
CA ILE A 27 0.07 -7.45 3.86
C ILE A 27 1.36 -8.16 4.27
N PRO A 28 1.60 -9.39 3.78
CA PRO A 28 2.87 -10.07 4.06
C PRO A 28 4.05 -9.23 3.58
N GLY A 29 5.06 -9.10 4.41
CA GLY A 29 6.24 -8.29 4.10
C GLY A 29 6.15 -6.85 4.60
N PHE A 30 4.99 -6.40 5.11
CA PHE A 30 4.84 -5.10 5.75
C PHE A 30 5.00 -5.27 7.25
N LYS A 31 5.95 -4.55 7.84
CA LYS A 31 6.24 -4.60 9.28
C LYS A 31 5.96 -3.23 9.90
N LEU A 32 5.05 -3.21 10.87
CA LEU A 32 4.75 -2.00 11.61
C LEU A 32 5.97 -1.58 12.45
N THR A 33 6.44 -0.34 12.26
CA THR A 33 7.58 0.20 13.02
C THR A 33 7.22 1.41 13.85
N PHE A 34 6.11 2.08 13.55
CA PHE A 34 5.65 3.25 14.31
C PHE A 34 4.14 3.43 14.10
N GLY A 35 3.44 3.81 15.16
CA GLY A 35 2.00 4.06 15.10
C GLY A 35 1.17 2.80 15.02
N GLY A 36 0.14 2.80 14.20
CA GLY A 36 -0.69 1.63 13.92
C GLY A 36 -2.01 1.60 14.68
N ASN A 37 -2.25 2.54 15.60
CA ASN A 37 -3.49 2.60 16.38
C ASN A 37 -4.46 3.63 15.75
N HIS A 38 -5.75 3.43 15.99
CA HIS A 38 -6.77 4.31 15.41
C HIS A 38 -6.67 5.77 15.85
N HIS A 39 -5.98 6.04 16.98
CA HIS A 39 -5.73 7.40 17.47
C HIS A 39 -4.50 8.05 16.85
N ASP A 40 -3.67 7.29 16.14
CA ASP A 40 -2.42 7.81 15.62
C ASP A 40 -2.68 8.68 14.39
N PHE A 41 -1.93 9.75 14.31
CA PHE A 41 -1.94 10.66 13.17
C PHE A 41 -1.04 10.14 12.03
N PHE A 42 -0.06 9.31 12.36
CA PHE A 42 0.98 8.89 11.45
C PHE A 42 1.38 7.45 11.77
N THR A 43 1.54 6.64 10.74
CA THR A 43 1.95 5.23 10.86
C THR A 43 3.02 4.92 9.83
N THR A 44 4.00 4.11 10.22
CA THR A 44 5.09 3.70 9.33
C THR A 44 5.21 2.18 9.29
N TYR A 45 5.32 1.65 8.07
CA TYR A 45 5.63 0.25 7.82
C TYR A 45 6.97 0.15 7.09
N GLU A 46 7.83 -0.77 7.54
CA GLU A 46 8.98 -1.19 6.73
C GLU A 46 8.50 -2.21 5.71
N ILE A 47 8.92 -2.05 4.46
CA ILE A 47 8.53 -2.95 3.37
C ILE A 47 9.70 -3.86 3.04
N GLY A 48 9.51 -5.18 3.18
CA GLY A 48 10.56 -6.16 2.96
C GLY A 48 11.49 -6.26 4.14
N GLN A 49 12.45 -7.18 4.07
CA GLN A 49 13.43 -7.39 5.14
C GLN A 49 14.69 -6.59 4.87
N ASN A 50 15.08 -5.76 5.84
CA ASN A 50 16.34 -5.01 5.82
C ASN A 50 16.49 -4.12 4.58
N THR A 51 15.40 -3.63 4.03
CA THR A 51 15.43 -2.81 2.82
C THR A 51 15.62 -1.34 3.12
N SER A 52 15.27 -0.90 4.34
CA SER A 52 15.21 0.52 4.72
C SER A 52 14.31 1.34 3.80
N VAL A 53 13.26 0.70 3.26
CA VAL A 53 12.22 1.35 2.46
C VAL A 53 10.91 1.28 3.25
N TYR A 54 10.21 2.40 3.33
CA TYR A 54 9.06 2.53 4.21
C TYR A 54 7.84 3.06 3.46
N LEU A 55 6.67 2.64 3.92
CA LEU A 55 5.40 3.26 3.55
C LEU A 55 4.85 3.96 4.79
N ASN A 56 4.54 5.23 4.65
CA ASN A 56 3.93 6.03 5.70
C ASN A 56 2.46 6.28 5.38
N LEU A 57 1.63 6.24 6.41
CA LEU A 57 0.23 6.65 6.35
C LEU A 57 0.07 7.89 7.20
N GLU A 58 -0.49 8.96 6.65
CA GLU A 58 -0.68 10.22 7.35
C GLU A 58 -2.11 10.70 7.19
N LEU A 59 -2.79 10.98 8.31
CA LEU A 59 -4.13 11.55 8.24
C LEU A 59 -4.06 12.94 7.59
N PHE A 60 -4.89 13.16 6.59
CA PHE A 60 -4.94 14.48 5.96
C PHE A 60 -5.63 15.49 6.88
N LYS A 61 -5.20 16.75 6.81
CA LYS A 61 -5.81 17.85 7.54
C LYS A 61 -6.95 18.43 6.72
N LEU A 62 -7.92 19.09 7.37
CA LEU A 62 -9.10 19.62 6.70
C LEU A 62 -8.77 20.48 5.48
N ASN A 63 -7.77 21.34 5.58
CA ASN A 63 -7.38 22.20 4.47
C ASN A 63 -6.56 21.48 3.39
N ASP A 64 -6.24 20.19 3.58
CA ASP A 64 -5.54 19.36 2.60
C ASP A 64 -6.48 18.36 1.89
N TYR A 65 -7.79 18.49 2.07
CA TYR A 65 -8.75 17.55 1.48
C TYR A 65 -8.63 17.47 -0.04
N SER A 66 -8.43 18.60 -0.71
CA SER A 66 -8.29 18.61 -2.17
C SER A 66 -7.02 17.89 -2.63
N LYS A 67 -5.94 18.00 -1.87
CA LYS A 67 -4.70 17.24 -2.14
C LYS A 67 -4.94 15.74 -2.00
N TYR A 68 -5.64 15.33 -0.96
CA TYR A 68 -6.01 13.95 -0.72
C TYR A 68 -6.84 13.40 -1.89
N GLU A 69 -7.93 14.10 -2.27
CA GLU A 69 -8.79 13.69 -3.36
C GLU A 69 -8.05 13.61 -4.70
N HIS A 70 -7.11 14.52 -4.92
CA HIS A 70 -6.34 14.56 -6.16
C HIS A 70 -5.28 13.44 -6.20
N SER A 71 -4.55 13.24 -5.10
CA SER A 71 -3.42 12.31 -5.06
C SER A 71 -3.84 10.86 -5.29
N LYS A 72 -5.01 10.45 -4.79
CA LYS A 72 -5.45 9.06 -4.91
C LYS A 72 -5.74 8.63 -6.35
N ASN A 73 -5.89 9.58 -7.27
CA ASN A 73 -6.07 9.30 -8.69
C ASN A 73 -4.74 9.29 -9.47
N LEU A 74 -3.67 9.78 -8.86
CA LEU A 74 -2.37 9.95 -9.53
C LEU A 74 -1.30 8.98 -9.04
N VAL A 75 -1.43 8.48 -7.82
CA VAL A 75 -0.40 7.63 -7.21
C VAL A 75 -0.62 6.18 -7.61
N LYS A 76 0.46 5.55 -8.07
CA LYS A 76 0.52 4.11 -8.32
C LYS A 76 1.79 3.59 -7.66
N ILE A 77 1.65 2.59 -6.81
CA ILE A 77 2.78 1.95 -6.16
C ILE A 77 2.88 0.53 -6.67
N ILE A 78 4.07 0.16 -7.16
CA ILE A 78 4.33 -1.20 -7.64
C ILE A 78 5.18 -1.89 -6.58
N LEU A 79 4.67 -3.03 -6.09
CA LEU A 79 5.31 -3.82 -5.05
C LEU A 79 5.70 -5.17 -5.65
N HIS A 80 6.97 -5.54 -5.48
CA HIS A 80 7.43 -6.84 -5.94
C HIS A 80 7.03 -7.93 -4.95
N VAL A 81 6.51 -9.04 -5.45
CA VAL A 81 6.20 -10.24 -4.67
C VAL A 81 6.72 -11.47 -5.40
N ASN A 82 7.01 -12.54 -4.65
CA ASN A 82 7.55 -13.75 -5.26
C ASN A 82 6.47 -14.63 -5.91
N ASP A 83 5.25 -14.57 -5.43
CA ASP A 83 4.13 -15.37 -5.94
C ASP A 83 2.86 -14.54 -5.93
N VAL A 84 2.57 -13.95 -7.06
CA VAL A 84 1.42 -13.07 -7.26
C VAL A 84 0.10 -13.82 -7.05
N ASP A 85 -0.02 -15.04 -7.56
CA ASP A 85 -1.25 -15.82 -7.42
C ASP A 85 -1.56 -16.15 -5.98
N LYS A 86 -0.53 -16.52 -5.22
CA LYS A 86 -0.67 -16.86 -3.80
C LYS A 86 -1.14 -15.64 -3.00
N LEU A 87 -0.56 -14.46 -3.27
CA LEU A 87 -0.96 -13.22 -2.61
C LEU A 87 -2.39 -12.85 -2.97
N TYR A 88 -2.75 -12.98 -4.25
CA TYR A 88 -4.11 -12.70 -4.71
C TYR A 88 -5.14 -13.56 -3.98
N HIS A 89 -4.89 -14.87 -3.89
CA HIS A 89 -5.80 -15.79 -3.18
C HIS A 89 -5.87 -15.48 -1.69
N TYR A 90 -4.76 -15.12 -1.07
CA TYR A 90 -4.75 -14.69 0.32
C TYR A 90 -5.67 -13.47 0.52
N PHE A 91 -5.55 -12.45 -0.33
CA PHE A 91 -6.41 -11.27 -0.24
C PHE A 91 -7.89 -11.61 -0.47
N LYS A 92 -8.16 -12.47 -1.44
CA LYS A 92 -9.54 -12.87 -1.75
C LYS A 92 -10.19 -13.65 -0.61
N ASN A 93 -9.42 -14.49 0.06
CA ASN A 93 -9.94 -15.40 1.09
C ASN A 93 -10.00 -14.76 2.49
N ASP A 94 -9.33 -13.64 2.71
CA ASP A 94 -9.41 -12.91 3.97
C ASP A 94 -10.56 -11.91 3.87
N GLN A 95 -11.62 -12.13 4.69
CA GLN A 95 -12.81 -11.30 4.61
C GLN A 95 -12.55 -9.84 5.03
N ILE A 96 -11.65 -9.62 5.95
CA ILE A 96 -11.30 -8.26 6.38
C ILE A 96 -10.65 -7.52 5.21
N ILE A 97 -9.64 -8.13 4.60
CA ILE A 97 -8.94 -7.52 3.46
C ILE A 97 -9.90 -7.31 2.29
N SER A 98 -10.64 -8.35 1.90
CA SER A 98 -11.49 -8.28 0.71
C SER A 98 -12.62 -7.26 0.83
N ASN A 99 -13.05 -6.96 2.06
CA ASN A 99 -14.04 -5.91 2.30
C ASN A 99 -13.46 -4.50 2.31
N LEU A 100 -12.15 -4.37 2.45
CA LEU A 100 -11.49 -3.06 2.56
C LEU A 100 -10.89 -2.57 1.25
N ILE A 101 -10.72 -3.44 0.28
CA ILE A 101 -10.06 -3.12 -1.01
C ILE A 101 -10.97 -3.47 -2.18
N SER A 102 -10.60 -2.98 -3.36
CA SER A 102 -11.25 -3.33 -4.63
C SER A 102 -10.22 -3.96 -5.55
N PHE A 103 -10.58 -5.09 -6.17
CA PHE A 103 -9.72 -5.75 -7.14
C PHE A 103 -9.98 -5.17 -8.53
N GLU A 104 -8.93 -4.70 -9.21
CA GLU A 104 -9.05 -4.16 -10.56
C GLU A 104 -8.96 -5.26 -11.61
N ASN A 105 -8.20 -6.32 -11.33
CA ASN A 105 -8.03 -7.47 -12.23
C ASN A 105 -7.60 -8.70 -11.44
N GLU A 106 -7.74 -9.86 -12.06
CA GLU A 106 -7.11 -11.09 -11.59
C GLU A 106 -5.64 -11.11 -12.04
N PRO A 107 -4.79 -11.98 -11.45
CA PRO A 107 -3.41 -12.11 -11.92
C PRO A 107 -3.35 -12.31 -13.43
N THR A 108 -2.56 -11.47 -14.08
CA THR A 108 -2.49 -11.34 -15.54
C THR A 108 -1.04 -11.27 -15.97
N ASP A 109 -0.73 -11.95 -17.08
CA ASP A 109 0.59 -11.86 -17.68
C ASP A 109 0.65 -10.64 -18.60
N ALA A 110 1.59 -9.74 -18.32
CA ALA A 110 1.83 -8.58 -19.16
C ALA A 110 2.71 -8.95 -20.36
N SER A 111 2.59 -8.22 -21.45
CA SER A 111 3.36 -8.47 -22.67
C SER A 111 4.87 -8.30 -22.46
N TRP A 112 5.29 -7.55 -21.44
CA TRP A 112 6.71 -7.35 -21.15
C TRP A 112 7.28 -8.38 -20.17
N GLY A 113 6.53 -9.46 -19.86
CA GLY A 113 7.05 -10.59 -19.08
C GLY A 113 6.75 -10.59 -17.60
N GLU A 114 6.02 -9.61 -17.12
CA GLU A 114 5.64 -9.48 -15.71
C GLU A 114 4.25 -10.08 -15.49
N ARG A 115 4.06 -10.74 -14.34
CA ARG A 115 2.72 -11.17 -13.91
C ARG A 115 2.29 -10.29 -12.75
N TYR A 116 1.07 -9.77 -12.77
CA TYR A 116 0.63 -8.75 -11.82
C TYR A 116 -0.86 -8.79 -11.57
N PHE A 117 -1.29 -8.19 -10.45
CA PHE A 117 -2.68 -7.76 -10.25
C PHE A 117 -2.69 -6.39 -9.57
N HIS A 118 -3.75 -5.64 -9.83
CA HIS A 118 -3.97 -4.31 -9.27
C HIS A 118 -5.11 -4.32 -8.29
N ILE A 119 -4.99 -3.55 -7.21
CA ILE A 119 -6.06 -3.27 -6.28
C ILE A 119 -6.16 -1.77 -6.03
N ARG A 120 -7.31 -1.36 -5.50
CA ARG A 120 -7.46 -0.06 -4.86
C ARG A 120 -7.48 -0.29 -3.35
N ASP A 121 -6.67 0.46 -2.63
CA ASP A 121 -6.64 0.38 -1.18
C ASP A 121 -7.88 1.04 -0.56
N PRO A 122 -8.04 1.08 0.78
CA PRO A 122 -9.23 1.69 1.39
C PRO A 122 -9.50 3.14 1.00
N ASP A 123 -8.48 3.90 0.64
CA ASP A 123 -8.63 5.28 0.20
C ASP A 123 -8.76 5.43 -1.32
N GLY A 124 -8.51 4.36 -2.06
CA GLY A 124 -8.57 4.36 -3.53
C GLY A 124 -7.24 4.47 -4.23
N TYR A 125 -6.12 4.38 -3.50
CA TYR A 125 -4.80 4.36 -4.12
C TYR A 125 -4.57 3.06 -4.89
N LEU A 126 -3.95 3.18 -6.05
CA LEU A 126 -3.64 2.03 -6.88
C LEU A 126 -2.36 1.36 -6.41
N LEU A 127 -2.49 0.10 -6.00
CA LEU A 127 -1.35 -0.75 -5.66
C LEU A 127 -1.26 -1.86 -6.70
N SER A 128 -0.06 -2.07 -7.24
CA SER A 128 0.22 -3.15 -8.18
C SER A 128 1.16 -4.14 -7.50
N PHE A 129 0.78 -5.39 -7.48
CA PHE A 129 1.62 -6.48 -6.99
C PHE A 129 2.12 -7.26 -8.19
N ALA A 130 3.45 -7.34 -8.34
CA ALA A 130 4.06 -7.88 -9.56
C ALA A 130 5.21 -8.84 -9.24
N GLN A 131 5.39 -9.85 -10.07
CA GLN A 131 6.53 -10.78 -9.98
C GLN A 131 7.30 -10.85 -11.30
#